data_8544c89bdd02eb5a28004b1f7d1e3e8f
#
_entry.id   8544c89bdd02eb5a28004b1f7d1e3e8f
#
_cell.length_a   1.000
_cell.length_b   1.000
_cell.length_c   1.000
_cell.angle_alpha   90.00
_cell.angle_beta   90.00
_cell.angle_gamma   90.00
#
_symmetry.space_group_name_H-M   'P 1'
#
loop_
_entity.id
_entity.type
_entity.pdbx_description
1 polymer ?
#
loop_
_entity_poly.entity_id
_entity_poly.type
_entity_poly.pdbx_seq_one_letter_code
_entity_poly.pdbx_strand_id
1 'polypeptide(L)'
;MHVAGVENVHYMDTDSLHVSQAGFDRMCSHIDPSRLGALKLEKTIDTAVYYGPKDYQLDAMRVIKGVRANAPELDVGVFSQSQWVSIKGATVAEHRGAPLVRQVVKRFSRRYRKGKVGADNRVSPLRLTLTQLLDVLRRPRRD
;
A
#
# COMPACT_ATOMS: atom_id res chain seq x y z
N MET A 1 12.16 -4.35 16.11
CA MET A 1 11.02 -4.64 17.01
C MET A 1 11.48 -4.91 18.45
N HIS A 2 12.42 -5.84 18.72
CA HIS A 2 12.81 -6.15 20.10
C HIS A 2 13.37 -4.94 20.87
N VAL A 3 14.15 -4.07 20.24
CA VAL A 3 14.73 -2.88 20.90
C VAL A 3 13.65 -1.86 21.27
N ALA A 4 12.72 -1.55 20.38
CA ALA A 4 11.61 -0.63 20.65
C ALA A 4 10.63 -1.17 21.71
N GLY A 5 10.51 -2.50 21.83
CA GLY A 5 9.43 -3.18 22.53
C GLY A 5 8.22 -3.35 21.60
N VAL A 6 7.66 -4.55 21.55
CA VAL A 6 6.54 -4.87 20.64
C VAL A 6 5.33 -3.99 20.92
N GLU A 7 5.09 -3.68 22.20
CA GLU A 7 4.01 -2.82 22.67
C GLU A 7 4.10 -1.37 22.19
N ASN A 8 5.29 -0.93 21.77
CA ASN A 8 5.54 0.42 21.28
C ASN A 8 5.54 0.52 19.76
N VAL A 9 5.34 -0.58 19.06
CA VAL A 9 5.34 -0.60 17.58
C VAL A 9 3.91 -0.59 17.09
N HIS A 10 3.50 0.50 16.45
CA HIS A 10 2.15 0.66 15.89
C HIS A 10 2.02 0.15 14.46
N TYR A 11 3.09 0.30 13.66
CA TYR A 11 3.11 -0.12 12.27
C TYR A 11 4.55 -0.37 11.80
N MET A 12 4.70 -1.29 10.86
CA MET A 12 5.98 -1.61 10.23
C MET A 12 5.75 -1.93 8.75
N ASP A 13 6.63 -1.42 7.90
CA ASP A 13 6.63 -1.75 6.47
C ASP A 13 8.08 -1.79 5.99
N THR A 14 8.49 -2.90 5.42
CA THR A 14 9.81 -3.20 4.83
C THR A 14 11.00 -2.57 5.58
N ASP A 15 11.19 -1.26 5.47
CA ASP A 15 12.31 -0.45 5.96
C ASP A 15 11.87 0.73 6.85
N SER A 16 10.60 0.81 7.21
CA SER A 16 10.04 1.86 8.05
C SER A 16 9.32 1.31 9.28
N LEU A 17 9.35 2.09 10.36
CA LEU A 17 8.79 1.73 11.65
C LEU A 17 8.08 2.94 12.27
N HIS A 18 6.82 2.77 12.67
CA HIS A 18 6.07 3.75 13.43
C HIS A 18 6.00 3.29 14.88
N VAL A 19 6.55 4.10 15.77
CA VAL A 19 6.67 3.75 17.20
C VAL A 19 6.10 4.86 18.06
N SER A 20 5.74 4.51 19.31
CA SER A 20 5.45 5.49 20.34
C SER A 20 6.73 6.26 20.76
N GLN A 21 6.57 7.37 21.50
CA GLN A 21 7.72 8.09 22.06
C GLN A 21 8.61 7.16 22.90
N ALA A 22 8.01 6.32 23.74
CA ALA A 22 8.78 5.35 24.54
C ALA A 22 9.58 4.35 23.69
N GLY A 23 9.03 3.91 22.57
CA GLY A 23 9.74 3.06 21.60
C GLY A 23 10.89 3.80 20.92
N PHE A 24 10.68 5.06 20.56
CA PHE A 24 11.72 5.92 19.98
C PHE A 24 12.87 6.12 20.95
N ASP A 25 12.60 6.45 22.22
CA ASP A 25 13.62 6.67 23.25
C ASP A 25 14.50 5.44 23.46
N ARG A 26 13.91 4.24 23.44
CA ARG A 26 14.68 2.98 23.52
C ARG A 26 15.56 2.74 22.29
N MET A 27 15.24 3.34 21.15
CA MET A 27 15.96 3.15 19.89
C MET A 27 17.00 4.25 19.61
N CYS A 28 17.16 5.26 20.46
CA CYS A 28 18.04 6.41 20.23
C CYS A 28 19.45 6.04 19.79
N SER A 29 20.05 4.98 20.35
CA SER A 29 21.40 4.51 19.97
C SER A 29 21.50 3.92 18.57
N HIS A 30 20.37 3.62 17.91
CA HIS A 30 20.28 3.07 16.56
C HIS A 30 19.91 4.13 15.52
N ILE A 31 19.68 5.38 15.96
CA ILE A 31 19.26 6.48 15.11
C ILE A 31 20.48 7.35 14.80
N ASP A 32 20.88 7.35 13.53
CA ASP A 32 21.99 8.15 13.03
C ASP A 32 21.77 8.42 11.54
N PRO A 33 21.39 9.67 11.15
CA PRO A 33 21.09 9.98 9.77
C PRO A 33 22.30 9.92 8.82
N SER A 34 23.52 9.90 9.37
CA SER A 34 24.78 9.88 8.62
C SER A 34 25.36 8.48 8.43
N ARG A 35 24.99 7.53 9.27
CA ARG A 35 25.57 6.19 9.27
C ARG A 35 24.75 5.22 8.40
N LEU A 36 25.41 4.61 7.44
CA LEU A 36 24.79 3.57 6.61
C LEU A 36 24.30 2.39 7.47
N GLY A 37 23.07 1.97 7.29
CA GLY A 37 22.42 0.89 8.03
C GLY A 37 21.81 1.31 9.37
N ALA A 38 21.99 2.56 9.79
CA ALA A 38 21.25 3.10 10.93
C ALA A 38 19.87 3.60 10.53
N LEU A 39 19.00 3.78 11.52
CA LEU A 39 17.70 4.40 11.33
C LEU A 39 17.83 5.92 11.34
N LYS A 40 16.87 6.60 10.72
CA LYS A 40 16.71 8.06 10.81
C LYS A 40 15.29 8.40 11.23
N LEU A 41 15.12 9.46 11.97
CA LEU A 41 13.80 10.03 12.22
C LEU A 41 13.35 10.74 10.94
N GLU A 42 12.25 10.30 10.36
CA GLU A 42 11.68 10.95 9.17
C GLU A 42 10.62 11.98 9.54
N LYS A 43 9.77 11.66 10.50
CA LYS A 43 8.66 12.54 10.89
C LYS A 43 8.17 12.20 12.29
N THR A 44 7.75 13.23 13.03
CA THR A 44 6.91 13.11 14.23
C THR A 44 5.45 13.33 13.83
N ILE A 45 4.53 12.56 14.40
CA ILE A 45 3.13 12.47 14.02
C ILE A 45 2.30 12.52 15.29
N ASP A 46 1.29 13.38 15.32
CA ASP A 46 0.39 13.52 16.47
C ASP A 46 -0.76 12.52 16.42
N THR A 47 -1.31 12.31 15.23
CA THR A 47 -2.45 11.40 15.04
C THR A 47 -2.18 10.39 13.92
N ALA A 48 -2.33 9.10 14.22
CA ALA A 48 -2.20 8.03 13.27
C ALA A 48 -3.39 7.08 13.31
N VAL A 49 -3.97 6.77 12.15
CA VAL A 49 -5.05 5.79 11.99
C VAL A 49 -4.63 4.76 10.96
N TYR A 50 -4.55 3.50 11.37
CA TYR A 50 -4.16 2.38 10.51
C TYR A 50 -5.36 1.54 10.14
N TYR A 51 -5.64 1.42 8.85
CA TYR A 51 -6.73 0.60 8.31
C TYR A 51 -6.25 -0.76 7.81
N GLY A 52 -4.96 -0.85 7.47
CA GLY A 52 -4.33 -2.05 6.96
C GLY A 52 -2.95 -1.80 6.36
N PRO A 53 -2.30 -2.83 5.79
CA PRO A 53 -0.98 -2.69 5.16
C PRO A 53 -1.01 -1.67 4.02
N LYS A 54 -0.22 -0.60 4.16
CA LYS A 54 -0.13 0.53 3.21
C LYS A 54 -1.47 1.24 2.98
N ASP A 55 -2.35 1.22 4.00
CA ASP A 55 -3.59 2.02 4.07
C ASP A 55 -3.69 2.62 5.45
N TYR A 56 -3.24 3.85 5.59
CA TYR A 56 -3.23 4.58 6.86
C TYR A 56 -3.27 6.09 6.64
N GLN A 57 -3.63 6.80 7.69
CA GLN A 57 -3.62 8.25 7.75
C GLN A 57 -2.73 8.70 8.90
N LEU A 58 -1.84 9.65 8.62
CA LEU A 58 -0.92 10.28 9.56
C LEU A 58 -1.17 11.78 9.51
N ASP A 59 -1.78 12.35 10.54
CA ASP A 59 -2.27 13.73 10.55
C ASP A 59 -3.11 14.01 9.28
N ALA A 60 -2.70 14.97 8.45
CA ALA A 60 -3.35 15.29 7.18
C ALA A 60 -2.92 14.39 6.01
N MET A 61 -1.87 13.58 6.17
CA MET A 61 -1.34 12.75 5.10
C MET A 61 -2.06 11.40 5.04
N ARG A 62 -2.55 11.04 3.87
CA ARG A 62 -3.17 9.74 3.63
C ARG A 62 -2.28 8.89 2.71
N VAL A 63 -2.03 7.66 3.12
CA VAL A 63 -1.29 6.67 2.34
C VAL A 63 -2.25 5.56 1.92
N ILE A 64 -2.31 5.27 0.63
CA ILE A 64 -3.13 4.21 0.07
C ILE A 64 -2.27 3.38 -0.87
N LYS A 65 -2.29 2.07 -0.70
CA LYS A 65 -1.52 1.13 -1.53
C LYS A 65 -1.78 1.33 -3.02
N GLY A 66 -0.72 1.62 -3.76
CA GLY A 66 -0.77 1.77 -5.22
C GLY A 66 -1.35 3.09 -5.73
N VAL A 67 -1.66 4.02 -4.83
CA VAL A 67 -2.08 5.39 -5.14
C VAL A 67 -0.94 6.34 -4.75
N ARG A 68 -0.59 7.26 -5.63
CA ARG A 68 0.43 8.29 -5.33
C ARG A 68 -0.14 9.31 -4.36
N ALA A 69 0.70 9.87 -3.48
CA ALA A 69 0.27 10.85 -2.48
C ALA A 69 -0.40 12.09 -3.08
N ASN A 70 0.01 12.49 -4.30
CA ASN A 70 -0.54 13.65 -5.02
C ASN A 70 -1.57 13.27 -6.10
N ALA A 71 -2.08 12.04 -6.12
CA ALA A 71 -3.09 11.62 -7.08
C ALA A 71 -4.42 12.29 -6.77
N PRO A 72 -5.04 13.05 -7.71
CA PRO A 72 -6.36 13.61 -7.49
C PRO A 72 -7.41 12.50 -7.32
N GLU A 73 -8.23 12.65 -6.32
CA GLU A 73 -9.41 11.81 -6.09
C GLU A 73 -10.56 12.35 -6.95
N LEU A 74 -10.99 11.57 -7.94
CA LEU A 74 -12.06 11.95 -8.87
C LEU A 74 -13.44 11.64 -8.29
N ASP A 75 -13.53 10.62 -7.47
CA ASP A 75 -14.71 10.16 -6.75
C ASP A 75 -14.25 9.34 -5.55
N VAL A 76 -15.13 9.01 -4.63
CA VAL A 76 -14.80 8.24 -3.41
C VAL A 76 -14.04 6.97 -3.75
N GLY A 77 -12.74 6.95 -3.37
CA GLY A 77 -11.84 5.84 -3.65
C GLY A 77 -11.43 5.67 -5.12
N VAL A 78 -11.65 6.68 -5.96
CA VAL A 78 -11.26 6.68 -7.39
C VAL A 78 -10.21 7.75 -7.64
N PHE A 79 -9.00 7.34 -8.00
CA PHE A 79 -7.84 8.21 -8.16
C PHE A 79 -7.33 8.19 -9.59
N SER A 80 -6.92 9.34 -10.12
CA SER A 80 -6.23 9.46 -11.39
C SER A 80 -4.74 9.67 -11.15
N GLN A 81 -3.89 8.92 -11.83
CA GLN A 81 -2.44 9.11 -11.72
C GLN A 81 -1.70 8.69 -12.97
N SER A 82 -0.55 9.32 -13.20
CA SER A 82 0.39 8.89 -14.23
C SER A 82 1.11 7.61 -13.78
N GLN A 83 1.25 6.67 -14.67
CA GLN A 83 1.96 5.42 -14.42
C GLN A 83 2.86 5.07 -15.60
N TRP A 84 4.10 4.67 -15.31
CA TRP A 84 4.97 4.05 -16.31
C TRP A 84 4.40 2.70 -16.73
N VAL A 85 4.53 2.39 -17.99
CA VAL A 85 4.22 1.05 -18.50
C VAL A 85 5.25 0.04 -17.97
N SER A 86 4.88 -1.24 -17.90
CA SER A 86 5.83 -2.31 -17.56
C SER A 86 6.91 -2.42 -18.65
N ILE A 87 8.03 -3.09 -18.36
CA ILE A 87 9.10 -3.34 -19.36
C ILE A 87 8.51 -3.98 -20.61
N LYS A 88 7.68 -5.03 -20.45
CA LYS A 88 6.96 -5.63 -21.58
C LYS A 88 6.07 -4.64 -22.31
N GLY A 89 5.35 -3.79 -21.58
CA GLY A 89 4.51 -2.74 -22.15
C GLY A 89 5.33 -1.69 -22.88
N ALA A 90 6.52 -1.33 -22.36
CA ALA A 90 7.43 -0.38 -23.01
C ALA A 90 7.92 -0.91 -24.37
N THR A 91 8.35 -2.16 -24.44
CA THR A 91 8.77 -2.80 -25.70
C THR A 91 7.66 -2.77 -26.75
N VAL A 92 6.43 -3.10 -26.35
CA VAL A 92 5.28 -3.04 -27.27
C VAL A 92 4.93 -1.59 -27.66
N ALA A 93 5.03 -0.64 -26.73
CA ALA A 93 4.77 0.77 -26.97
C ALA A 93 5.78 1.39 -27.94
N GLU A 94 7.06 1.08 -27.78
CA GLU A 94 8.13 1.53 -28.67
C GLU A 94 7.88 1.12 -30.11
N HIS A 95 7.49 -0.14 -30.35
CA HIS A 95 7.14 -0.63 -31.67
C HIS A 95 5.91 0.06 -32.29
N ARG A 96 5.02 0.62 -31.45
CA ARG A 96 3.78 1.29 -31.88
C ARG A 96 3.84 2.81 -31.78
N GLY A 97 4.97 3.40 -31.36
CA GLY A 97 5.09 4.82 -31.09
C GLY A 97 4.18 5.33 -29.96
N ALA A 98 3.76 4.45 -29.04
CA ALA A 98 2.86 4.82 -27.96
C ALA A 98 3.65 5.41 -26.77
N PRO A 99 3.03 6.27 -25.95
CA PRO A 99 3.72 6.90 -24.82
C PRO A 99 4.09 5.89 -23.73
N LEU A 100 5.29 6.05 -23.15
CA LEU A 100 5.77 5.21 -22.04
C LEU A 100 5.09 5.54 -20.69
N VAL A 101 4.48 6.73 -20.58
CA VAL A 101 3.70 7.16 -19.42
C VAL A 101 2.24 7.30 -19.81
N ARG A 102 1.37 6.68 -19.08
CA ARG A 102 -0.08 6.74 -19.32
C ARG A 102 -0.83 7.19 -18.06
N GLN A 103 -1.96 7.86 -18.26
CA GLN A 103 -2.91 8.12 -17.18
C GLN A 103 -3.71 6.85 -16.88
N VAL A 104 -3.80 6.51 -15.60
CA VAL A 104 -4.55 5.36 -15.13
C VAL A 104 -5.51 5.77 -14.03
N VAL A 105 -6.69 5.17 -14.04
CA VAL A 105 -7.67 5.33 -12.97
C VAL A 105 -7.54 4.15 -12.01
N LYS A 106 -7.19 4.45 -10.75
CA LYS A 106 -7.12 3.47 -9.67
C LYS A 106 -8.41 3.50 -8.86
N ARG A 107 -9.02 2.34 -8.69
CA ARG A 107 -10.18 2.17 -7.81
C ARG A 107 -9.74 1.46 -6.54
N PHE A 108 -9.85 2.15 -5.42
CA PHE A 108 -9.50 1.63 -4.10
C PHE A 108 -10.77 1.22 -3.36
N SER A 109 -10.70 0.09 -2.67
CA SER A 109 -11.77 -0.37 -1.79
C SER A 109 -11.16 -1.15 -0.64
N ARG A 110 -11.55 -0.83 0.60
CA ARG A 110 -11.19 -1.58 1.81
C ARG A 110 -11.91 -2.92 1.89
N ARG A 111 -12.88 -3.17 1.02
CA ARG A 111 -13.59 -4.45 0.99
C ARG A 111 -12.68 -5.54 0.43
N TYR A 112 -12.29 -6.49 1.28
CA TYR A 112 -11.51 -7.64 0.85
C TYR A 112 -12.35 -8.59 0.00
N ARG A 113 -11.90 -8.87 -1.22
CA ARG A 113 -12.63 -9.71 -2.20
C ARG A 113 -11.86 -10.96 -2.63
N LYS A 114 -10.65 -11.17 -2.10
CA LYS A 114 -9.76 -12.29 -2.49
C LYS A 114 -9.83 -13.49 -1.54
N GLY A 115 -10.75 -13.46 -0.58
CA GLY A 115 -10.97 -14.50 0.39
C GLY A 115 -12.20 -14.20 1.25
N LYS A 116 -12.51 -15.09 2.17
CA LYS A 116 -13.56 -14.88 3.16
C LYS A 116 -12.89 -14.54 4.48
N VAL A 117 -13.30 -13.45 5.10
CA VAL A 117 -12.86 -13.05 6.45
C VAL A 117 -13.84 -13.66 7.45
N GLY A 118 -13.35 -14.49 8.36
CA GLY A 118 -14.11 -15.06 9.46
C GLY A 118 -14.37 -14.04 10.57
N ALA A 119 -15.23 -14.38 11.52
CA ALA A 119 -15.53 -13.55 12.69
C ALA A 119 -14.28 -13.34 13.59
N ASP A 120 -13.32 -14.24 13.52
CA ASP A 120 -12.02 -14.21 14.21
C ASP A 120 -10.94 -13.44 13.41
N ASN A 121 -11.33 -12.69 12.37
CA ASN A 121 -10.44 -11.99 11.42
C ASN A 121 -9.50 -12.89 10.62
N ARG A 122 -9.61 -14.21 10.70
CA ARG A 122 -8.86 -15.11 9.85
C ARG A 122 -9.39 -15.07 8.43
N VAL A 123 -8.46 -15.05 7.47
CA VAL A 123 -8.79 -15.05 6.04
C VAL A 123 -8.66 -16.45 5.49
N SER A 124 -9.76 -17.01 5.01
CA SER A 124 -9.79 -18.28 4.28
C SER A 124 -9.75 -18.02 2.77
N PRO A 125 -9.15 -18.93 1.97
CA PRO A 125 -9.10 -18.78 0.51
C PRO A 125 -10.51 -18.65 -0.08
N LEU A 126 -10.62 -17.83 -1.14
CA LEU A 126 -11.83 -17.75 -1.93
C LEU A 126 -12.02 -19.08 -2.68
N ARG A 127 -13.11 -19.79 -2.39
CA ARG A 127 -13.51 -20.96 -3.16
C ARG A 127 -14.58 -20.54 -4.16
N LEU A 128 -14.29 -20.69 -5.43
CA LEU A 128 -15.25 -20.41 -6.52
C LEU A 128 -16.05 -21.68 -6.81
N THR A 129 -17.34 -21.53 -6.99
CA THR A 129 -18.19 -22.58 -7.59
C THR A 129 -17.91 -22.68 -9.09
N LEU A 130 -18.27 -23.78 -9.71
CA LEU A 130 -18.09 -23.96 -11.16
C LEU A 130 -18.78 -22.85 -11.96
N THR A 131 -19.98 -22.45 -11.55
CA THR A 131 -20.73 -21.35 -12.18
C THR A 131 -19.96 -20.03 -12.09
N GLN A 132 -19.46 -19.69 -10.89
CA GLN A 132 -18.65 -18.47 -10.70
C GLN A 132 -17.34 -18.49 -11.52
N LEU A 133 -16.72 -19.67 -11.66
CA LEU A 133 -15.53 -19.84 -12.48
C LEU A 133 -15.84 -19.59 -13.96
N LEU A 134 -16.94 -20.15 -14.47
CA LEU A 134 -17.39 -19.93 -15.84
C LEU A 134 -17.71 -18.46 -16.12
N ASP A 135 -18.33 -17.76 -15.18
CA ASP A 135 -18.62 -16.33 -15.28
C ASP A 135 -17.33 -15.49 -15.34
N VAL A 136 -16.31 -15.85 -14.59
CA VAL A 136 -15.00 -15.18 -14.64
C VAL A 136 -14.33 -15.40 -15.99
N LEU A 137 -14.38 -16.60 -16.53
CA LEU A 137 -13.79 -16.94 -17.83
C LEU A 137 -14.51 -16.29 -19.01
N ARG A 138 -15.80 -16.03 -18.90
CA ARG A 138 -16.62 -15.36 -19.92
C ARG A 138 -16.44 -13.84 -19.94
N ARG A 139 -15.89 -13.23 -18.88
CA ARG A 139 -15.65 -11.79 -18.88
C ARG A 139 -14.50 -11.46 -19.82
N PRO A 140 -14.70 -10.54 -20.78
CA PRO A 140 -13.61 -10.10 -21.64
C PRO A 140 -12.49 -9.51 -20.77
N ARG A 141 -11.24 -9.83 -21.10
CA ARG A 141 -10.07 -9.20 -20.47
C ARG A 141 -10.20 -7.69 -20.71
N ARG A 142 -10.31 -6.93 -19.63
CA ARG A 142 -10.19 -5.47 -19.70
C ARG A 142 -8.71 -5.17 -19.93
N ASP A 143 -8.39 -4.83 -21.17
CA ASP A 143 -7.07 -4.32 -21.56
C ASP A 143 -6.76 -3.00 -20.83
#